data_ecc30aaaf4b1ad5ea6de894100d25599
#
_entry.id   ecc30aaaf4b1ad5ea6de894100d25599
#
_cell.length_a   1.000
_cell.length_b   1.000
_cell.length_c   1.000
_cell.angle_alpha   90.00
_cell.angle_beta   90.00
_cell.angle_gamma   90.00
#
_symmetry.space_group_name_H-M   'P 1'
#
loop_
_entity.id
_entity.type
_entity.pdbx_description
1 polymer ?
#
loop_
_entity_poly.entity_id
_entity_poly.type
_entity_poly.pdbx_seq_one_letter_code
_entity_poly.pdbx_strand_id
1 'polypeptide(L)'
;MWNKEWIAGVDYPKWGDTEVYKKTIGGGYLYNGENPKRAYERVCKTVAKRLGRPEMAETFFEYIWQGWLCLASPVLSNTGTDRGLPISCFGIDVADSIIDIGQKNLEMMLLAKHGGGVGIGINQIRQIGRAHV
;
A
#
# COMPACT_ATOMS: atom_id res chain seq x y z
N MET A 1 -5.26 3.61 25.72
CA MET A 1 -4.02 3.42 26.54
C MET A 1 -3.23 2.29 25.91
N TRP A 2 -2.01 2.52 25.45
CA TRP A 2 -1.15 1.50 24.85
C TRP A 2 -0.94 0.37 25.88
N ASN A 3 -1.24 -0.86 25.49
CA ASN A 3 -1.07 -1.99 26.42
C ASN A 3 0.44 -2.15 26.74
N LYS A 4 0.80 -1.89 28.00
CA LYS A 4 2.20 -1.85 28.46
C LYS A 4 2.92 -3.20 28.35
N GLU A 5 2.18 -4.32 28.25
CA GLU A 5 2.79 -5.65 28.20
C GLU A 5 3.63 -5.92 26.94
N TRP A 6 3.38 -5.20 25.86
CA TRP A 6 4.15 -5.39 24.64
C TRP A 6 5.13 -4.28 24.33
N ILE A 7 5.28 -3.32 25.22
CA ILE A 7 6.22 -2.21 25.08
C ILE A 7 7.58 -2.59 25.66
N ALA A 8 7.65 -3.50 26.63
CA ALA A 8 8.88 -3.88 27.31
C ALA A 8 9.77 -4.78 26.45
N GLY A 9 10.58 -4.16 25.59
CA GLY A 9 11.67 -4.83 24.87
C GLY A 9 11.30 -5.54 23.57
N VAL A 10 10.05 -5.41 23.09
CA VAL A 10 9.62 -6.03 21.84
C VAL A 10 9.19 -4.97 20.83
N ASP A 11 9.90 -4.88 19.72
CA ASP A 11 9.66 -3.92 18.66
C ASP A 11 8.68 -4.42 17.57
N TYR A 12 8.03 -5.56 17.79
CA TYR A 12 7.08 -6.20 16.89
C TYR A 12 5.91 -6.81 17.67
N PRO A 13 4.73 -7.00 17.04
CA PRO A 13 3.55 -7.58 17.69
C PRO A 13 3.72 -9.08 17.96
N LYS A 14 2.99 -9.62 18.93
CA LYS A 14 3.05 -11.06 19.28
C LYS A 14 2.80 -11.98 18.09
N TRP A 15 1.86 -11.63 17.20
CA TRP A 15 1.59 -12.39 15.97
C TRP A 15 2.72 -12.29 14.94
N GLY A 16 3.59 -11.29 15.08
CA GLY A 16 4.78 -11.07 14.25
C GLY A 16 6.05 -11.72 14.80
N ASP A 17 5.97 -12.51 15.88
CA ASP A 17 7.14 -13.20 16.43
C ASP A 17 7.49 -14.46 15.65
N THR A 18 7.73 -14.28 14.35
CA THR A 18 8.18 -15.33 13.45
C THR A 18 9.36 -14.84 12.61
N GLU A 19 10.26 -15.74 12.26
CA GLU A 19 11.39 -15.40 11.39
C GLU A 19 10.93 -14.91 10.00
N VAL A 20 9.83 -15.46 9.50
CA VAL A 20 9.23 -15.04 8.22
C VAL A 20 8.78 -13.59 8.31
N TYR A 21 8.06 -13.20 9.35
CA TYR A 21 7.62 -11.81 9.54
C TYR A 21 8.82 -10.86 9.66
N LYS A 22 9.79 -11.17 10.51
CA LYS A 22 10.97 -10.34 10.75
C LYS A 22 11.75 -10.10 9.46
N LYS A 23 11.97 -11.16 8.68
CA LYS A 23 12.63 -11.08 7.38
C LYS A 23 11.82 -10.27 6.36
N THR A 24 10.50 -10.48 6.32
CA THR A 24 9.61 -9.79 5.38
C THR A 24 9.54 -8.31 5.69
N ILE A 25 9.26 -7.93 6.93
CA ILE A 25 9.11 -6.52 7.30
C ILE A 25 10.41 -5.74 7.13
N GLY A 26 11.57 -6.37 7.41
CA GLY A 26 12.89 -5.79 7.18
C GLY A 26 13.27 -5.67 5.71
N GLY A 27 12.59 -6.42 4.82
CA GLY A 27 12.88 -6.49 3.38
C GLY A 27 12.37 -5.33 2.54
N GLY A 28 11.99 -4.18 3.14
CA GLY A 28 11.58 -3.00 2.37
C GLY A 28 10.40 -2.21 2.94
N TYR A 29 9.75 -2.72 3.98
CA TYR A 29 8.60 -2.05 4.59
C TYR A 29 9.00 -0.94 5.57
N LEU A 30 10.19 -1.04 6.15
CA LEU A 30 10.71 -0.07 7.12
C LEU A 30 11.32 1.14 6.41
N TYR A 31 11.15 2.30 6.99
CA TYR A 31 11.63 3.58 6.46
C TYR A 31 12.74 4.16 7.35
N ASN A 32 13.87 4.51 6.75
CA ASN A 32 14.99 5.18 7.43
C ASN A 32 15.40 4.56 8.77
N GLY A 33 15.53 3.23 8.83
CA GLY A 33 16.00 2.53 10.03
C GLY A 33 14.98 2.49 11.18
N GLU A 34 13.71 2.76 10.90
CA GLU A 34 12.65 2.55 11.88
C GLU A 34 12.50 1.04 12.21
N ASN A 35 12.01 0.74 13.40
CA ASN A 35 11.58 -0.60 13.76
C ASN A 35 10.11 -0.81 13.40
N PRO A 36 9.58 -2.05 13.41
CA PRO A 36 8.18 -2.33 13.06
C PRO A 36 7.17 -1.50 13.83
N LYS A 37 7.39 -1.30 15.13
CA LYS A 37 6.49 -0.50 15.96
C LYS A 37 6.40 0.93 15.45
N ARG A 38 7.54 1.57 15.17
CA ARG A 38 7.59 2.94 14.63
C ARG A 38 6.96 3.03 13.25
N ALA A 39 7.10 1.99 12.42
CA ALA A 39 6.45 1.92 11.12
C ALA A 39 4.92 1.97 11.26
N TYR A 40 4.34 1.15 12.12
CA TYR A 40 2.90 1.17 12.38
C TYR A 40 2.45 2.49 13.02
N GLU A 41 3.20 3.04 13.97
CA GLU A 41 2.91 4.36 14.56
C GLU A 41 2.90 5.46 13.51
N ARG A 42 3.87 5.48 12.60
CA ARG A 42 3.95 6.45 11.50
C ARG A 42 2.69 6.41 10.64
N VAL A 43 2.27 5.22 10.23
CA VAL A 43 1.06 5.04 9.41
C VAL A 43 -0.16 5.54 10.17
N CYS A 44 -0.38 5.09 11.40
CA CYS A 44 -1.55 5.44 12.19
C CYS A 44 -1.64 6.95 12.45
N LYS A 45 -0.54 7.58 12.83
CA LYS A 45 -0.48 9.03 13.05
C LYS A 45 -0.76 9.80 11.76
N THR A 46 -0.21 9.35 10.63
CA THR A 46 -0.41 10.01 9.33
C THR A 46 -1.86 9.90 8.88
N VAL A 47 -2.46 8.72 8.98
CA VAL A 47 -3.86 8.51 8.59
C VAL A 47 -4.80 9.29 9.50
N ALA A 48 -4.64 9.21 10.81
CA ALA A 48 -5.47 9.93 11.78
C ALA A 48 -5.41 11.46 11.56
N LYS A 49 -4.20 11.98 11.30
CA LYS A 49 -4.02 13.40 10.96
C LYS A 49 -4.74 13.78 9.66
N ARG A 50 -4.64 12.97 8.61
CA ARG A 50 -5.32 13.22 7.32
C ARG A 50 -6.85 13.18 7.43
N LEU A 51 -7.38 12.36 8.33
CA LEU A 51 -8.80 12.30 8.64
C LEU A 51 -9.28 13.46 9.53
N GLY A 52 -8.39 14.33 9.99
CA GLY A 52 -8.72 15.39 10.95
C GLY A 52 -9.06 14.88 12.35
N ARG A 53 -8.67 13.64 12.67
CA ARG A 53 -8.99 12.96 13.93
C ARG A 53 -7.72 12.35 14.56
N PRO A 54 -6.77 13.19 14.98
CA PRO A 54 -5.47 12.72 15.51
C PRO A 54 -5.62 11.80 16.74
N GLU A 55 -6.70 11.92 17.50
CA GLU A 55 -7.04 11.06 18.63
C GLU A 55 -7.26 9.58 18.24
N MET A 56 -7.59 9.30 16.99
CA MET A 56 -7.79 7.93 16.49
C MET A 56 -6.49 7.16 16.24
N ALA A 57 -5.35 7.82 16.26
CA ALA A 57 -4.07 7.19 15.96
C ALA A 57 -3.76 5.99 16.88
N GLU A 58 -4.07 6.14 18.15
CA GLU A 58 -3.87 5.10 19.18
C GLU A 58 -4.77 3.90 18.96
N THR A 59 -6.05 4.14 18.65
CA THR A 59 -7.02 3.08 18.34
C THR A 59 -6.62 2.30 17.09
N PHE A 60 -6.21 2.99 16.02
CA PHE A 60 -5.74 2.34 14.79
C PHE A 60 -4.51 1.47 15.05
N PHE A 61 -3.56 1.99 15.82
CA PHE A 61 -2.37 1.24 16.17
C PHE A 61 -2.72 0.00 16.98
N GLU A 62 -3.59 0.11 17.98
CA GLU A 62 -4.00 -1.03 18.80
C GLU A 62 -4.62 -2.14 17.95
N TYR A 63 -5.53 -1.81 17.03
CA TYR A 63 -6.17 -2.80 16.15
C TYR A 63 -5.15 -3.54 15.27
N ILE A 64 -4.19 -2.81 14.72
CA ILE A 64 -3.12 -3.43 13.92
C ILE A 64 -2.24 -4.31 14.79
N TRP A 65 -1.87 -3.83 15.95
CA TRP A 65 -0.96 -4.51 16.85
C TRP A 65 -1.55 -5.77 17.46
N GLN A 66 -2.85 -5.80 17.69
CA GLN A 66 -3.58 -7.00 18.11
C GLN A 66 -3.83 -7.99 16.94
N GLY A 67 -3.52 -7.61 15.71
CA GLY A 67 -3.76 -8.45 14.53
C GLY A 67 -5.22 -8.42 14.04
N TRP A 68 -6.03 -7.50 14.53
CA TRP A 68 -7.43 -7.36 14.10
C TRP A 68 -7.56 -6.59 12.78
N LEU A 69 -6.58 -5.76 12.47
CA LEU A 69 -6.47 -5.00 11.23
C LEU A 69 -5.12 -5.27 10.57
N CYS A 70 -5.14 -5.69 9.31
CA CYS A 70 -3.95 -5.88 8.50
C CYS A 70 -3.82 -4.75 7.47
N LEU A 71 -2.66 -4.12 7.43
CA LEU A 71 -2.36 -3.10 6.42
C LEU A 71 -1.90 -3.74 5.11
N ALA A 72 -2.40 -3.22 3.99
CA ALA A 72 -1.84 -3.55 2.70
C ALA A 72 -0.37 -3.11 2.63
N SER A 73 0.45 -3.86 1.90
CA SER A 73 1.89 -3.59 1.77
C SER A 73 2.23 -2.14 1.44
N PRO A 74 1.62 -1.48 0.42
CA PRO A 74 1.95 -0.10 0.09
C PRO A 74 1.47 0.90 1.16
N VAL A 75 0.42 0.58 1.90
CA VAL A 75 -0.02 1.41 3.03
C VAL A 75 1.05 1.42 4.11
N LEU A 76 1.58 0.25 4.49
CA LEU A 76 2.61 0.14 5.51
C LEU A 76 3.94 0.79 5.07
N SER A 77 4.38 0.52 3.83
CA SER A 77 5.69 0.99 3.36
C SER A 77 5.72 2.47 3.01
N ASN A 78 4.62 3.03 2.47
CA ASN A 78 4.65 4.35 1.85
C ASN A 78 3.90 5.44 2.62
N THR A 79 2.88 5.09 3.44
CA THR A 79 2.11 6.12 4.16
C THR A 79 2.98 6.91 5.13
N GLY A 80 3.01 8.23 4.97
CA GLY A 80 3.82 9.14 5.79
C GLY A 80 5.31 9.14 5.44
N THR A 81 5.66 8.67 4.24
CA THR A 81 7.01 8.73 3.67
C THR A 81 6.99 9.47 2.33
N ASP A 82 8.15 9.64 1.71
CA ASP A 82 8.34 10.15 0.36
C ASP A 82 8.48 9.05 -0.71
N ARG A 83 8.28 7.77 -0.35
CA ARG A 83 8.52 6.61 -1.22
C ARG A 83 7.51 6.41 -2.35
N GLY A 84 6.35 7.00 -2.28
CA GLY A 84 5.30 6.84 -3.27
C GLY A 84 3.89 6.80 -2.69
N LEU A 85 2.96 6.25 -3.46
CA LEU A 85 1.55 6.21 -3.09
C LEU A 85 1.24 4.99 -2.17
N PRO A 86 0.25 5.11 -1.29
CA PRO A 86 -0.20 4.00 -0.42
C PRO A 86 -1.12 3.02 -1.17
N ILE A 87 -0.98 2.91 -2.48
CA ILE A 87 -1.75 2.02 -3.37
C ILE A 87 -0.81 1.33 -4.35
N SER A 88 -1.16 0.14 -4.79
CA SER A 88 -0.38 -0.64 -5.77
C SER A 88 -1.25 -1.34 -6.82
N CYS A 89 -2.57 -1.09 -6.83
CA CYS A 89 -3.48 -1.71 -7.78
C CYS A 89 -4.22 -0.63 -8.56
N PHE A 90 -4.14 -0.71 -9.88
CA PHE A 90 -4.72 0.25 -10.81
C PHE A 90 -5.58 -0.48 -11.84
N GLY A 91 -6.68 0.15 -12.25
CA GLY A 91 -7.50 -0.29 -13.36
C GLY A 91 -7.45 0.75 -14.48
N ILE A 92 -7.24 0.30 -15.72
CA ILE A 92 -7.22 1.13 -16.91
C ILE A 92 -8.20 0.56 -17.92
N ASP A 93 -9.13 1.36 -18.41
CA ASP A 93 -9.98 1.02 -19.55
C ASP A 93 -9.37 1.59 -20.83
N VAL A 94 -9.38 0.77 -21.89
CA VAL A 94 -8.83 1.12 -23.20
C VAL A 94 -9.97 1.33 -24.19
N ALA A 95 -10.06 2.54 -24.74
CA ALA A 95 -11.02 2.83 -25.78
C ALA A 95 -10.54 2.32 -27.15
N ASP A 96 -11.49 2.13 -28.07
CA ASP A 96 -11.25 1.57 -29.39
C ASP A 96 -10.64 2.61 -30.37
N SER A 97 -9.46 3.09 -30.04
CA SER A 97 -8.66 3.93 -30.93
C SER A 97 -7.15 3.66 -30.77
N ILE A 98 -6.40 3.76 -31.85
CA ILE A 98 -4.95 3.53 -31.82
C ILE A 98 -4.23 4.54 -30.91
N ILE A 99 -4.76 5.74 -30.81
CA ILE A 99 -4.20 6.77 -29.95
C ILE A 99 -4.40 6.39 -28.47
N ASP A 100 -5.61 6.00 -28.10
CA ASP A 100 -5.89 5.63 -26.72
C ASP A 100 -5.13 4.35 -26.32
N ILE A 101 -5.08 3.35 -27.20
CA ILE A 101 -4.28 2.14 -26.98
C ILE A 101 -2.81 2.51 -26.71
N GLY A 102 -2.23 3.43 -27.50
CA GLY A 102 -0.85 3.87 -27.32
C GLY A 102 -0.65 4.62 -26.00
N GLN A 103 -1.55 5.54 -25.66
CA GLN A 103 -1.51 6.29 -24.41
C GLN A 103 -1.66 5.40 -23.17
N LYS A 104 -2.63 4.47 -23.20
CA LYS A 104 -2.86 3.53 -22.10
C LYS A 104 -1.72 2.55 -21.91
N ASN A 105 -1.05 2.14 -22.98
CA ASN A 105 0.16 1.35 -22.89
C ASN A 105 1.29 2.10 -22.18
N LEU A 106 1.50 3.38 -22.51
CA LEU A 106 2.47 4.22 -21.81
C LEU A 106 2.11 4.41 -20.33
N GLU A 107 0.84 4.70 -20.04
CA GLU A 107 0.33 4.84 -18.67
C GLU A 107 0.58 3.57 -17.83
N MET A 108 0.27 2.39 -18.41
CA MET A 108 0.54 1.10 -17.79
C MET A 108 2.03 0.90 -17.47
N MET A 109 2.90 1.23 -18.41
CA MET A 109 4.35 1.11 -18.22
C MET A 109 4.86 2.03 -17.10
N LEU A 110 4.34 3.24 -16.99
CA LEU A 110 4.70 4.19 -15.94
C LEU A 110 4.21 3.70 -14.55
N LEU A 111 2.97 3.22 -14.47
CA LEU A 111 2.44 2.66 -13.22
C LEU A 111 3.23 1.42 -12.78
N ALA A 112 3.54 0.52 -13.72
CA ALA A 112 4.34 -0.68 -13.44
C ALA A 112 5.76 -0.33 -12.98
N LYS A 113 6.41 0.68 -13.60
CA LYS A 113 7.71 1.18 -13.18
C LYS A 113 7.73 1.63 -11.72
N HIS A 114 6.63 2.19 -11.23
CA HIS A 114 6.48 2.62 -9.83
C HIS A 114 5.95 1.53 -8.89
N GLY A 115 5.96 0.27 -9.32
CA GLY A 115 5.59 -0.89 -8.50
C GLY A 115 4.07 -1.16 -8.46
N GLY A 116 3.30 -0.56 -9.36
CA GLY A 116 1.86 -0.78 -9.49
C GLY A 116 1.53 -2.06 -10.26
N GLY A 117 0.58 -2.86 -9.76
CA GLY A 117 -0.12 -3.87 -10.55
C GLY A 117 -1.22 -3.22 -11.37
N VAL A 118 -1.28 -3.49 -12.68
CA VAL A 118 -2.25 -2.85 -13.59
C VAL A 118 -3.15 -3.91 -14.22
N GLY A 119 -4.46 -3.79 -13.98
CA GLY A 119 -5.50 -4.50 -14.73
C GLY A 119 -5.95 -3.66 -15.93
N ILE A 120 -6.18 -4.31 -17.07
CA ILE A 120 -6.58 -3.63 -18.30
C ILE A 120 -7.94 -4.13 -18.73
N GLY A 121 -8.90 -3.21 -18.87
CA GLY A 121 -10.22 -3.43 -19.46
C GLY A 121 -10.17 -3.22 -20.97
N ILE A 122 -10.49 -4.27 -21.75
CA ILE A 122 -10.47 -4.23 -23.23
C ILE A 122 -11.85 -4.44 -23.83
N ASN A 123 -12.89 -4.36 -23.02
CA ASN A 123 -14.28 -4.63 -23.41
C ASN A 123 -14.86 -3.60 -24.40
N GLN A 124 -14.20 -2.46 -24.55
CA GLN A 124 -14.59 -1.42 -25.53
C GLN A 124 -13.91 -1.58 -26.90
N ILE A 125 -12.90 -2.46 -27.00
CA ILE A 125 -12.20 -2.69 -28.26
C ILE A 125 -13.07 -3.55 -29.18
N ARG A 126 -13.17 -3.15 -30.46
CA ARG A 126 -13.95 -3.89 -31.47
C ARG A 126 -13.41 -5.30 -31.72
N GLN A 127 -14.26 -6.15 -32.29
CA GLN A 127 -13.86 -7.49 -32.68
C GLN A 127 -12.86 -7.48 -33.86
N ILE A 128 -11.97 -8.47 -33.88
CA ILE A 128 -11.02 -8.70 -34.98
C ILE A 128 -11.77 -8.71 -36.34
N GLY A 129 -11.19 -8.03 -37.35
CA GLY A 129 -11.71 -7.99 -38.71
C GLY A 129 -12.63 -6.78 -38.99
N ARG A 130 -12.94 -5.94 -38.02
CA ARG A 130 -13.65 -4.69 -38.27
C ARG A 130 -12.65 -3.56 -38.45
N ALA A 131 -12.50 -3.08 -39.69
CA ALA A 131 -11.68 -1.90 -40.00
C ALA A 131 -12.25 -0.63 -39.32
N HIS A 132 -11.38 0.31 -39.04
CA HIS A 132 -11.79 1.69 -38.79
C HIS A 132 -12.36 2.27 -40.09
N VAL A 133 -13.61 2.55 -40.12
CA VAL A 133 -14.26 3.33 -41.17
C VAL A 133 -14.31 4.78 -40.73
#